data_998e292243f5e4d1af78cc6f69c6ba2a
#
_entry.id   998e292243f5e4d1af78cc6f69c6ba2a
#
_cell.length_a   1.000
_cell.length_b   1.000
_cell.length_c   1.000
_cell.angle_alpha   90.00
_cell.angle_beta   90.00
_cell.angle_gamma   90.00
#
_symmetry.space_group_name_H-M   'P 1'
#
loop_
_entity.id
_entity.type
_entity.pdbx_description
1 polymer ?
#
loop_
_entity_poly.entity_id
_entity_poly.type
_entity_poly.pdbx_seq_one_letter_code
_entity_poly.pdbx_strand_id
1 'polypeptide(L)'
;NSKIARNAKKRIGIATTNALPTMAVVLGTPGFWVKDPDSGIDWVKVLHGEQGMVLHKPLPPAATVTATTKVTEIIDKGEGKGALLLQERTVTDQATGDKLATLYSTTFARGDGGFGGPTTGARPVHSLPEREPDMVCDLPTLPQAALIYRLSGDYNPLHADPNVAKGGGFKAPILHGLCSFGVAGHAILKSCCDYDPSRFKSMNLRFSAPVYPGETIRTEMWKDDNVISFRAKVLERDVMV
;
A
#
# COMPACT_ATOMS: atom_id res chain seq x y z
N ASN A 1 -17.98 6.56 -7.71
CA ASN A 1 -19.11 5.71 -7.31
C ASN A 1 -18.64 4.25 -7.15
N SER A 2 -17.90 3.93 -6.08
CA SER A 2 -17.64 2.51 -5.74
C SER A 2 -18.77 2.03 -4.82
N LYS A 3 -19.83 1.50 -5.42
CA LYS A 3 -20.81 0.68 -4.72
C LYS A 3 -20.22 -0.72 -4.54
N ILE A 4 -19.38 -0.91 -3.55
CA ILE A 4 -18.97 -2.25 -3.12
C ILE A 4 -19.58 -2.47 -1.74
N ALA A 5 -20.78 -2.97 -1.71
CA ALA A 5 -21.41 -3.81 -0.69
C ALA A 5 -22.92 -3.85 -0.88
N ARG A 6 -23.40 -4.56 -1.89
CA ARG A 6 -24.77 -5.07 -1.90
C ARG A 6 -24.72 -6.50 -2.37
N ASN A 7 -24.54 -7.44 -1.46
CA ASN A 7 -25.16 -8.76 -1.44
C ASN A 7 -24.40 -9.72 -0.50
N ALA A 8 -24.49 -9.47 0.80
CA ALA A 8 -24.23 -10.50 1.79
C ALA A 8 -25.29 -10.43 2.88
N LYS A 9 -26.56 -10.60 2.50
CA LYS A 9 -27.60 -11.01 3.42
C LYS A 9 -27.92 -12.47 3.15
N LYS A 10 -27.18 -13.38 3.77
CA LYS A 10 -27.71 -14.67 4.17
C LYS A 10 -26.95 -15.17 5.40
N ARG A 11 -27.69 -15.15 6.47
CA ARG A 11 -27.49 -15.60 7.85
C ARG A 11 -26.55 -16.77 8.03
N ILE A 12 -25.59 -16.58 8.97
CA ILE A 12 -25.38 -17.50 10.10
C ILE A 12 -24.61 -16.66 11.15
N GLY A 13 -25.13 -16.59 12.41
CA GLY A 13 -24.50 -16.05 13.59
C GLY A 13 -23.97 -14.61 13.45
N ILE A 14 -24.35 -13.70 14.30
CA ILE A 14 -23.96 -12.29 14.33
C ILE A 14 -22.43 -12.17 14.36
N ALA A 15 -21.80 -12.31 13.21
CA ALA A 15 -20.47 -11.77 12.98
C ALA A 15 -20.70 -10.32 12.55
N THR A 16 -20.37 -9.37 13.40
CA THR A 16 -20.21 -7.98 13.00
C THR A 16 -19.19 -7.97 11.86
N THR A 17 -19.60 -7.60 10.66
CA THR A 17 -18.69 -7.49 9.52
C THR A 17 -17.81 -6.26 9.77
N ASN A 18 -16.58 -6.49 10.18
CA ASN A 18 -15.59 -5.43 10.35
C ASN A 18 -14.85 -5.20 9.04
N ALA A 19 -14.70 -3.94 8.65
CA ALA A 19 -13.81 -3.60 7.54
C ALA A 19 -12.34 -3.73 7.99
N LEU A 20 -11.51 -4.29 7.12
CA LEU A 20 -10.07 -4.39 7.41
C LEU A 20 -9.44 -3.00 7.43
N PRO A 21 -8.59 -2.67 8.41
CA PRO A 21 -7.90 -1.38 8.50
C PRO A 21 -7.17 -1.00 7.21
N THR A 22 -6.43 -1.94 6.62
CA THR A 22 -5.66 -1.75 5.40
C THR A 22 -6.51 -1.47 4.17
N MET A 23 -7.83 -1.72 4.22
CA MET A 23 -8.76 -1.34 3.15
C MET A 23 -8.78 0.18 2.91
N ALA A 24 -8.42 0.98 3.90
CA ALA A 24 -8.36 2.44 3.76
C ALA A 24 -7.54 2.88 2.53
N VAL A 25 -6.42 2.19 2.23
CA VAL A 25 -5.48 2.62 1.17
C VAL A 25 -6.05 2.53 -0.25
N VAL A 26 -7.11 1.75 -0.46
CA VAL A 26 -7.78 1.62 -1.77
C VAL A 26 -9.03 2.49 -1.89
N LEU A 27 -9.49 3.12 -0.80
CA LEU A 27 -10.68 3.95 -0.81
C LEU A 27 -10.41 5.29 -1.50
N GLY A 28 -11.28 5.66 -2.43
CA GLY A 28 -11.24 6.96 -3.10
C GLY A 28 -9.94 7.24 -3.86
N THR A 29 -9.32 6.22 -4.42
CA THR A 29 -8.11 6.38 -5.24
C THR A 29 -8.41 7.25 -6.46
N PRO A 30 -7.54 8.23 -6.82
CA PRO A 30 -7.71 9.08 -8.00
C PRO A 30 -7.47 8.32 -9.33
N GLY A 31 -7.18 7.02 -9.27
CA GLY A 31 -6.74 6.25 -10.42
C GLY A 31 -5.26 6.50 -10.75
N PHE A 32 -4.85 6.05 -11.94
CA PHE A 32 -3.46 6.14 -12.39
C PHE A 32 -3.21 7.44 -13.16
N TRP A 33 -3.40 8.58 -12.47
CA TRP A 33 -3.36 9.93 -13.04
C TRP A 33 -1.99 10.31 -13.62
N VAL A 34 -0.89 9.70 -13.14
CA VAL A 34 0.46 9.93 -13.66
C VAL A 34 0.60 9.50 -15.13
N LYS A 35 -0.37 8.74 -15.66
CA LYS A 35 -0.44 8.37 -17.08
C LYS A 35 -0.99 9.50 -17.96
N ASP A 36 -1.60 10.51 -17.37
CA ASP A 36 -2.10 11.67 -18.10
C ASP A 36 -0.91 12.39 -18.77
N PRO A 37 -0.96 12.66 -20.08
CA PRO A 37 0.11 13.38 -20.79
C PRO A 37 0.46 14.73 -20.15
N ASP A 38 -0.52 15.41 -19.57
CA ASP A 38 -0.33 16.72 -18.92
C ASP A 38 0.50 16.62 -17.63
N SER A 39 0.69 15.40 -17.09
CA SER A 39 1.56 15.19 -15.93
C SER A 39 3.05 15.36 -16.26
N GLY A 40 3.44 15.14 -17.53
CA GLY A 40 4.83 15.16 -17.97
C GLY A 40 5.69 14.02 -17.41
N ILE A 41 5.09 13.01 -16.75
CA ILE A 41 5.80 11.94 -16.05
C ILE A 41 6.02 10.74 -16.98
N ASP A 42 7.22 10.17 -16.96
CA ASP A 42 7.48 8.86 -17.60
C ASP A 42 6.85 7.74 -16.77
N TRP A 43 5.52 7.58 -16.94
CA TRP A 43 4.72 6.67 -16.14
C TRP A 43 5.14 5.20 -16.22
N VAL A 44 5.86 4.79 -17.28
CA VAL A 44 6.36 3.41 -17.44
C VAL A 44 7.46 3.10 -16.42
N LYS A 45 8.17 4.13 -15.97
CA LYS A 45 9.25 4.01 -14.99
C LYS A 45 8.82 4.37 -13.56
N VAL A 46 7.51 4.54 -13.33
CA VAL A 46 6.98 4.87 -12.01
C VAL A 46 6.85 3.62 -11.14
N LEU A 47 7.24 3.74 -9.88
CA LEU A 47 7.02 2.73 -8.85
C LEU A 47 6.35 3.34 -7.62
N HIS A 48 5.56 2.53 -6.93
CA HIS A 48 5.05 2.86 -5.60
C HIS A 48 6.18 2.66 -4.59
N GLY A 49 6.72 3.75 -4.06
CA GLY A 49 7.89 3.71 -3.17
C GLY A 49 7.50 3.49 -1.71
N GLU A 50 6.50 4.22 -1.21
CA GLU A 50 6.07 4.15 0.19
C GLU A 50 4.56 4.28 0.31
N GLN A 51 4.01 3.63 1.32
CA GLN A 51 2.62 3.76 1.71
C GLN A 51 2.50 3.94 3.22
N GLY A 52 1.73 4.94 3.62
CA GLY A 52 1.34 5.17 5.00
C GLY A 52 -0.16 5.31 5.13
N MET A 53 -0.68 4.98 6.30
CA MET A 53 -2.07 5.27 6.67
C MET A 53 -2.18 5.58 8.17
N VAL A 54 -3.10 6.48 8.50
CA VAL A 54 -3.57 6.76 9.87
C VAL A 54 -5.08 6.67 9.85
N LEU A 55 -5.64 5.82 10.69
CA LEU A 55 -7.08 5.71 10.90
C LEU A 55 -7.49 6.65 12.03
N HIS A 56 -8.41 7.55 11.74
CA HIS A 56 -9.01 8.46 12.74
C HIS A 56 -10.22 7.84 13.42
N LYS A 57 -10.93 6.97 12.67
CA LYS A 57 -12.05 6.16 13.15
C LYS A 57 -11.97 4.76 12.54
N PRO A 58 -12.55 3.73 13.18
CA PRO A 58 -12.74 2.43 12.54
C PRO A 58 -13.50 2.60 11.22
N LEU A 59 -13.08 1.88 10.18
CA LEU A 59 -13.82 1.89 8.92
C LEU A 59 -15.19 1.24 9.12
N PRO A 60 -16.28 1.90 8.74
CA PRO A 60 -17.59 1.30 8.81
C PRO A 60 -17.73 0.13 7.82
N PRO A 61 -18.55 -0.90 8.11
CA PRO A 61 -18.73 -2.05 7.22
C PRO A 61 -19.42 -1.69 5.90
N ALA A 62 -20.09 -0.55 5.84
CA ALA A 62 -20.70 0.02 4.64
C ALA A 62 -20.76 1.53 4.76
N ALA A 63 -20.25 2.25 3.77
CA ALA A 63 -20.33 3.70 3.68
C ALA A 63 -20.17 4.17 2.23
N THR A 64 -20.58 5.38 1.95
CA THR A 64 -20.13 6.14 0.79
C THR A 64 -19.04 7.08 1.26
N VAL A 65 -17.88 7.01 0.63
CA VAL A 65 -16.75 7.88 1.00
C VAL A 65 -16.42 8.86 -0.12
N THR A 66 -15.94 10.03 0.28
CA THR A 66 -15.27 10.98 -0.59
C THR A 66 -13.79 11.00 -0.23
N ALA A 67 -12.94 11.29 -1.22
CA ALA A 67 -11.51 11.43 -0.96
C ALA A 67 -10.95 12.63 -1.72
N THR A 68 -10.05 13.34 -1.06
CA THR A 68 -9.26 14.41 -1.67
C THR A 68 -7.79 14.01 -1.64
N THR A 69 -7.17 13.98 -2.81
CA THR A 69 -5.74 13.69 -2.97
C THR A 69 -5.02 14.95 -3.41
N LYS A 70 -3.87 15.24 -2.82
CA LYS A 70 -2.98 16.33 -3.21
C LYS A 70 -1.54 15.86 -3.27
N VAL A 71 -0.77 16.35 -4.21
CA VAL A 71 0.69 16.28 -4.18
C VAL A 71 1.16 17.32 -3.17
N THR A 72 1.86 16.88 -2.15
CA THR A 72 2.34 17.76 -1.08
C THR A 72 3.75 18.26 -1.34
N GLU A 73 4.55 17.47 -2.04
CA GLU A 73 5.93 17.80 -2.37
C GLU A 73 6.43 16.98 -3.56
N ILE A 74 7.35 17.54 -4.32
CA ILE A 74 8.10 16.85 -5.38
C ILE A 74 9.58 17.07 -5.10
N ILE A 75 10.31 15.96 -4.87
CA ILE A 75 11.73 15.99 -4.51
C ILE A 75 12.55 15.53 -5.70
N ASP A 76 13.46 16.38 -6.15
CA ASP A 76 14.42 16.08 -7.21
C ASP A 76 15.60 15.29 -6.64
N LYS A 77 15.80 14.07 -7.12
CA LYS A 77 16.97 13.26 -6.72
C LYS A 77 18.22 13.55 -7.55
N GLY A 78 18.09 14.42 -8.55
CA GLY A 78 19.13 14.77 -9.50
C GLY A 78 19.02 14.02 -10.83
N GLU A 79 19.78 14.48 -11.82
CA GLU A 79 19.79 13.91 -13.15
C GLU A 79 20.09 12.40 -13.12
N GLY A 80 19.27 11.62 -13.82
CA GLY A 80 19.36 10.16 -13.88
C GLY A 80 19.01 9.43 -12.57
N LYS A 81 18.64 10.13 -11.49
CA LYS A 81 18.31 9.53 -10.19
C LYS A 81 16.81 9.55 -9.88
N GLY A 82 15.99 10.16 -10.74
CA GLY A 82 14.55 10.21 -10.62
C GLY A 82 14.04 11.29 -9.65
N ALA A 83 12.75 11.25 -9.39
CA ALA A 83 12.05 12.16 -8.50
C ALA A 83 11.12 11.41 -7.55
N LEU A 84 10.82 12.00 -6.39
CA LEU A 84 9.83 11.48 -5.45
C LEU A 84 8.64 12.43 -5.44
N LEU A 85 7.44 11.89 -5.69
CA LEU A 85 6.18 12.60 -5.56
C LEU A 85 5.52 12.17 -4.25
N LEU A 86 5.45 13.08 -3.29
CA LEU A 86 4.80 12.85 -2.00
C LEU A 86 3.34 13.27 -2.11
N GLN A 87 2.44 12.39 -1.72
CA GLN A 87 1.00 12.62 -1.79
C GLN A 87 0.34 12.37 -0.44
N GLU A 88 -0.69 13.15 -0.18
CA GLU A 88 -1.61 12.94 0.94
C GLU A 88 -3.03 12.79 0.40
N ARG A 89 -3.75 11.79 0.92
CA ARG A 89 -5.18 11.60 0.63
C ARG A 89 -5.96 11.54 1.93
N THR A 90 -6.99 12.38 2.03
CA THR A 90 -7.97 12.32 3.12
C THR A 90 -9.20 11.58 2.64
N VAL A 91 -9.66 10.60 3.43
CA VAL A 91 -10.89 9.83 3.20
C VAL A 91 -11.93 10.25 4.23
N THR A 92 -13.10 10.65 3.76
CA THR A 92 -14.20 11.18 4.58
C THR A 92 -15.47 10.39 4.31
N ASP A 93 -16.22 10.05 5.36
CA ASP A 93 -17.57 9.50 5.24
C ASP A 93 -18.51 10.61 4.73
N GLN A 94 -19.19 10.35 3.62
CA GLN A 94 -20.06 11.35 3.01
C GLN A 94 -21.31 11.66 3.83
N ALA A 95 -21.79 10.70 4.58
CA ALA A 95 -23.02 10.85 5.35
C ALA A 95 -22.82 11.65 6.66
N THR A 96 -21.68 11.43 7.32
CA THR A 96 -21.37 12.04 8.62
C THR A 96 -20.42 13.21 8.55
N GLY A 97 -19.65 13.34 7.45
CA GLY A 97 -18.55 14.30 7.34
C GLY A 97 -17.31 13.89 8.14
N ASP A 98 -17.30 12.71 8.76
CA ASP A 98 -16.18 12.24 9.56
C ASP A 98 -14.95 11.91 8.71
N LYS A 99 -13.80 12.42 9.12
CA LYS A 99 -12.52 12.00 8.58
C LYS A 99 -12.20 10.59 9.06
N LEU A 100 -12.24 9.62 8.15
CA LEU A 100 -11.98 8.20 8.45
C LEU A 100 -10.48 7.90 8.46
N ALA A 101 -9.76 8.37 7.44
CA ALA A 101 -8.34 8.08 7.29
C ALA A 101 -7.57 9.24 6.64
N THR A 102 -6.28 9.32 6.97
CA THR A 102 -5.27 10.04 6.17
C THR A 102 -4.27 9.04 5.64
N LEU A 103 -4.05 9.09 4.35
CA LEU A 103 -3.16 8.19 3.62
C LEU A 103 -1.99 9.00 3.07
N TYR A 104 -0.82 8.40 3.08
CA TYR A 104 0.40 8.98 2.55
C TYR A 104 1.00 8.02 1.54
N SER A 105 1.42 8.52 0.40
CA SER A 105 2.14 7.71 -0.58
C SER A 105 3.31 8.47 -1.16
N THR A 106 4.38 7.76 -1.45
CA THR A 106 5.51 8.26 -2.21
C THR A 106 5.60 7.49 -3.51
N THR A 107 5.44 8.20 -4.61
CA THR A 107 5.65 7.67 -5.96
C THR A 107 7.07 7.96 -6.38
N PHE A 108 7.82 6.94 -6.80
CA PHE A 108 9.17 7.10 -7.35
C PHE A 108 9.12 7.11 -8.87
N ALA A 109 9.29 8.29 -9.46
CA ALA A 109 9.38 8.54 -10.88
C ALA A 109 10.84 8.45 -11.31
N ARG A 110 11.29 7.23 -11.67
CA ARG A 110 12.71 6.92 -11.93
C ARG A 110 13.27 7.63 -13.16
N GLY A 111 12.40 8.02 -14.09
CA GLY A 111 12.77 8.71 -15.33
C GLY A 111 12.87 10.24 -15.22
N ASP A 112 12.43 10.85 -14.13
CA ASP A 112 12.04 12.26 -14.06
C ASP A 112 12.84 13.07 -13.05
N GLY A 113 14.15 12.98 -13.04
CA GLY A 113 15.04 13.79 -12.18
C GLY A 113 15.82 14.84 -12.93
N GLY A 114 16.40 15.80 -12.21
CA GLY A 114 17.28 16.84 -12.79
C GLY A 114 16.56 18.13 -13.21
N PHE A 115 15.36 18.37 -12.67
CA PHE A 115 14.58 19.59 -12.98
C PHE A 115 14.88 20.77 -12.04
N GLY A 116 15.81 20.60 -11.06
CA GLY A 116 16.25 21.69 -10.16
C GLY A 116 15.28 21.97 -9.00
N GLY A 117 14.44 20.99 -8.63
CA GLY A 117 13.53 21.09 -7.48
C GLY A 117 14.19 20.86 -6.13
N PRO A 118 13.42 20.86 -5.02
CA PRO A 118 13.91 20.52 -3.68
C PRO A 118 14.58 19.15 -3.66
N THR A 119 15.69 19.02 -2.93
CA THR A 119 16.47 17.76 -2.82
C THR A 119 16.24 17.05 -1.48
N THR A 120 15.53 17.69 -0.54
CA THR A 120 15.22 17.21 0.82
C THR A 120 13.71 17.20 1.03
N GLY A 121 13.24 16.58 2.12
CA GLY A 121 11.82 16.51 2.48
C GLY A 121 11.29 15.06 2.55
N ALA A 122 12.07 14.07 2.11
CA ALA A 122 11.71 12.67 2.26
C ALA A 122 11.56 12.30 3.75
N ARG A 123 10.55 11.49 4.07
CA ARG A 123 10.36 11.02 5.44
C ARG A 123 11.52 10.14 5.87
N PRO A 124 11.97 10.25 7.14
CA PRO A 124 12.99 9.37 7.66
C PRO A 124 12.49 7.91 7.65
N VAL A 125 13.39 6.99 7.38
CA VAL A 125 13.10 5.56 7.48
C VAL A 125 13.07 5.19 8.96
N HIS A 126 12.06 4.43 9.38
CA HIS A 126 11.97 3.88 10.72
C HIS A 126 13.10 2.86 10.94
N SER A 127 13.86 3.03 12.03
CA SER A 127 14.91 2.09 12.41
C SER A 127 14.32 0.85 13.05
N LEU A 128 14.75 -0.32 12.61
CA LEU A 128 14.34 -1.58 13.22
C LEU A 128 15.17 -1.85 14.47
N PRO A 129 14.59 -2.53 15.49
CA PRO A 129 15.36 -3.03 16.62
C PRO A 129 16.46 -4.02 16.18
N GLU A 130 17.60 -4.01 16.88
CA GLU A 130 18.72 -4.93 16.59
C GLU A 130 18.55 -6.32 17.19
N ARG A 131 17.54 -6.53 18.07
CA ARG A 131 17.21 -7.82 18.66
C ARG A 131 16.46 -8.74 17.69
N GLU A 132 16.40 -10.02 18.02
CA GLU A 132 15.56 -10.98 17.28
C GLU A 132 14.07 -10.54 17.30
N PRO A 133 13.30 -10.85 16.26
CA PRO A 133 11.88 -10.53 16.21
C PRO A 133 11.10 -11.27 17.29
N ASP A 134 10.16 -10.58 17.92
CA ASP A 134 9.29 -11.18 18.94
C ASP A 134 8.25 -12.13 18.31
N MET A 135 7.87 -11.88 17.05
CA MET A 135 6.88 -12.66 16.32
C MET A 135 7.26 -12.77 14.84
N VAL A 136 6.89 -13.88 14.23
CA VAL A 136 7.07 -14.15 12.80
C VAL A 136 5.76 -14.71 12.24
N CYS A 137 5.34 -14.23 11.08
CA CYS A 137 4.15 -14.72 10.39
C CYS A 137 4.42 -14.89 8.90
N ASP A 138 4.27 -16.13 8.40
CA ASP A 138 4.42 -16.48 6.99
C ASP A 138 3.04 -16.57 6.34
N LEU A 139 2.84 -15.80 5.27
CA LEU A 139 1.60 -15.78 4.49
C LEU A 139 1.91 -15.98 3.01
N PRO A 140 1.53 -17.14 2.44
CA PRO A 140 1.69 -17.37 1.01
C PRO A 140 0.73 -16.49 0.21
N THR A 141 1.19 -15.98 -0.92
CA THR A 141 0.34 -15.34 -1.90
C THR A 141 -0.14 -16.35 -2.95
N LEU A 142 -1.30 -16.10 -3.53
CA LEU A 142 -1.79 -16.96 -4.61
C LEU A 142 -1.05 -16.66 -5.94
N PRO A 143 -0.81 -17.66 -6.81
CA PRO A 143 -0.23 -17.41 -8.13
C PRO A 143 -1.03 -16.41 -8.98
N GLN A 144 -2.36 -16.30 -8.76
CA GLN A 144 -3.24 -15.34 -9.40
C GLN A 144 -3.53 -14.08 -8.57
N ALA A 145 -2.80 -13.85 -7.46
CA ALA A 145 -3.08 -12.74 -6.53
C ALA A 145 -3.11 -11.36 -7.22
N ALA A 146 -2.22 -11.11 -8.17
CA ALA A 146 -2.21 -9.86 -8.90
C ALA A 146 -3.47 -9.66 -9.75
N LEU A 147 -3.99 -10.72 -10.38
CA LEU A 147 -5.21 -10.66 -11.18
C LEU A 147 -6.45 -10.45 -10.31
N ILE A 148 -6.46 -11.03 -9.11
CA ILE A 148 -7.53 -10.80 -8.13
C ILE A 148 -7.45 -9.35 -7.62
N TYR A 149 -6.26 -8.87 -7.26
CA TYR A 149 -6.07 -7.52 -6.72
C TYR A 149 -6.50 -6.42 -7.71
N ARG A 150 -6.29 -6.61 -9.02
CA ARG A 150 -6.77 -5.68 -10.06
C ARG A 150 -8.26 -5.32 -9.92
N LEU A 151 -9.07 -6.24 -9.39
CA LEU A 151 -10.50 -6.01 -9.17
C LEU A 151 -10.78 -4.93 -8.11
N SER A 152 -9.76 -4.55 -7.33
CA SER A 152 -9.82 -3.42 -6.39
C SER A 152 -9.61 -2.05 -7.05
N GLY A 153 -9.41 -2.01 -8.38
CA GLY A 153 -9.36 -0.77 -9.17
C GLY A 153 -7.98 -0.37 -9.68
N ASP A 154 -6.93 -1.13 -9.40
CA ASP A 154 -5.59 -0.90 -9.96
C ASP A 154 -5.37 -1.75 -11.21
N TYR A 155 -5.59 -1.15 -12.38
CA TYR A 155 -5.46 -1.80 -13.69
C TYR A 155 -4.10 -1.60 -14.35
N ASN A 156 -3.07 -1.17 -13.61
CA ASN A 156 -1.72 -1.01 -14.16
C ASN A 156 -1.27 -2.33 -14.82
N PRO A 157 -0.95 -2.31 -16.14
CA PRO A 157 -0.61 -3.53 -16.87
C PRO A 157 0.71 -4.18 -16.40
N LEU A 158 1.54 -3.46 -15.65
CA LEU A 158 2.75 -4.00 -15.01
C LEU A 158 2.49 -5.28 -14.20
N HIS A 159 1.30 -5.42 -13.66
CA HIS A 159 0.89 -6.52 -12.78
C HIS A 159 0.22 -7.68 -13.52
N ALA A 160 0.04 -7.59 -14.85
CA ALA A 160 -0.70 -8.58 -15.62
C ALA A 160 -0.09 -8.89 -16.99
N ASP A 161 0.59 -7.92 -17.63
CA ASP A 161 1.15 -8.07 -18.98
C ASP A 161 2.66 -8.35 -18.90
N PRO A 162 3.12 -9.54 -19.34
CA PRO A 162 4.54 -9.88 -19.34
C PRO A 162 5.43 -8.93 -20.17
N ASN A 163 4.90 -8.36 -21.26
CA ASN A 163 5.65 -7.44 -22.10
C ASN A 163 5.88 -6.10 -21.39
N VAL A 164 4.85 -5.60 -20.72
CA VAL A 164 4.94 -4.38 -19.91
C VAL A 164 5.89 -4.60 -18.72
N ALA A 165 5.80 -5.74 -18.05
CA ALA A 165 6.70 -6.09 -16.95
C ALA A 165 8.15 -6.14 -17.40
N LYS A 166 8.43 -6.77 -18.55
CA LYS A 166 9.76 -6.81 -19.18
C LYS A 166 10.27 -5.41 -19.54
N GLY A 167 9.41 -4.56 -20.11
CA GLY A 167 9.72 -3.16 -20.39
C GLY A 167 10.05 -2.35 -19.14
N GLY A 168 9.45 -2.66 -18.01
CA GLY A 168 9.73 -2.11 -16.68
C GLY A 168 10.99 -2.67 -16.01
N GLY A 169 11.68 -3.66 -16.62
CA GLY A 169 12.88 -4.29 -16.08
C GLY A 169 12.62 -5.48 -15.15
N PHE A 170 11.42 -6.06 -15.18
CA PHE A 170 11.05 -7.23 -14.35
C PHE A 170 11.02 -8.51 -15.18
N LYS A 171 11.33 -9.65 -14.56
CA LYS A 171 11.30 -10.97 -15.23
C LYS A 171 9.88 -11.45 -15.57
N ALA A 172 8.88 -10.98 -14.85
CA ALA A 172 7.46 -11.33 -15.00
C ALA A 172 6.59 -10.25 -14.35
N PRO A 173 5.25 -10.26 -14.55
CA PRO A 173 4.34 -9.40 -13.82
C PRO A 173 4.55 -9.52 -12.31
N ILE A 174 4.68 -8.36 -11.64
CA ILE A 174 4.90 -8.29 -10.20
C ILE A 174 3.57 -8.16 -9.45
N LEU A 175 3.55 -8.54 -8.17
CA LEU A 175 2.42 -8.29 -7.29
C LEU A 175 2.30 -6.79 -7.01
N HIS A 176 1.08 -6.28 -6.90
CA HIS A 176 0.85 -4.89 -6.48
C HIS A 176 1.45 -4.63 -5.10
N GLY A 177 2.15 -3.51 -4.94
CA GLY A 177 2.69 -3.12 -3.65
C GLY A 177 1.63 -3.06 -2.54
N LEU A 178 0.45 -2.51 -2.85
CA LEU A 178 -0.66 -2.46 -1.90
C LEU A 178 -1.26 -3.84 -1.55
N CYS A 179 -1.08 -4.85 -2.40
CA CYS A 179 -1.40 -6.23 -2.03
C CYS A 179 -0.42 -6.74 -0.96
N SER A 180 0.89 -6.51 -1.14
CA SER A 180 1.91 -6.83 -0.14
C SER A 180 1.71 -6.06 1.16
N PHE A 181 1.30 -4.77 1.07
CA PHE A 181 0.86 -3.97 2.21
C PHE A 181 -0.27 -4.65 2.98
N GLY A 182 -1.28 -5.15 2.27
CA GLY A 182 -2.40 -5.89 2.84
C GLY A 182 -1.97 -7.20 3.53
N VAL A 183 -1.03 -7.94 2.93
CA VAL A 183 -0.48 -9.19 3.51
C VAL A 183 0.28 -8.89 4.81
N ALA A 184 1.17 -7.90 4.82
CA ALA A 184 1.87 -7.48 6.04
C ALA A 184 0.89 -6.97 7.12
N GLY A 185 -0.12 -6.18 6.72
CA GLY A 185 -1.18 -5.73 7.63
C GLY A 185 -1.99 -6.88 8.22
N HIS A 186 -2.27 -7.93 7.44
CA HIS A 186 -2.92 -9.14 7.93
C HIS A 186 -2.03 -9.86 8.94
N ALA A 187 -0.73 -9.99 8.67
CA ALA A 187 0.21 -10.62 9.61
C ALA A 187 0.22 -9.87 10.96
N ILE A 188 0.26 -8.53 10.94
CA ILE A 188 0.21 -7.70 12.15
C ILE A 188 -1.14 -7.82 12.86
N LEU A 189 -2.24 -7.77 12.13
CA LEU A 189 -3.60 -7.90 12.69
C LEU A 189 -3.76 -9.25 13.40
N LYS A 190 -3.28 -10.33 12.78
CA LYS A 190 -3.30 -11.68 13.33
C LYS A 190 -2.42 -11.81 14.57
N SER A 191 -1.16 -11.37 14.49
CA SER A 191 -0.14 -11.67 15.50
C SER A 191 -0.13 -10.68 16.67
N CYS A 192 -0.54 -9.42 16.44
CA CYS A 192 -0.41 -8.34 17.43
C CYS A 192 -1.74 -7.74 17.88
N CYS A 193 -2.82 -7.98 17.13
CA CYS A 193 -4.12 -7.35 17.39
C CYS A 193 -5.24 -8.35 17.70
N ASP A 194 -4.98 -9.65 17.76
CA ASP A 194 -5.98 -10.71 17.99
C ASP A 194 -7.17 -10.61 16.99
N TYR A 195 -6.90 -10.21 15.75
CA TYR A 195 -7.90 -9.90 14.73
C TYR A 195 -8.90 -8.79 15.11
N ASP A 196 -8.60 -7.98 16.13
CA ASP A 196 -9.40 -6.81 16.47
C ASP A 196 -8.92 -5.59 15.65
N PRO A 197 -9.68 -5.14 14.62
CA PRO A 197 -9.30 -4.02 13.78
C PRO A 197 -9.28 -2.68 14.55
N SER A 198 -9.94 -2.58 15.70
CA SER A 198 -9.95 -1.36 16.50
C SER A 198 -8.59 -1.06 17.14
N ARG A 199 -7.74 -2.07 17.28
CA ARG A 199 -6.38 -1.95 17.81
C ARG A 199 -5.37 -1.46 16.75
N PHE A 200 -5.71 -1.51 15.48
CA PHE A 200 -4.86 -1.13 14.37
C PHE A 200 -5.09 0.34 14.00
N LYS A 201 -4.17 1.23 14.40
CA LYS A 201 -4.35 2.69 14.25
C LYS A 201 -3.61 3.30 13.07
N SER A 202 -2.43 2.80 12.78
CA SER A 202 -1.61 3.29 11.67
C SER A 202 -0.68 2.20 11.16
N MET A 203 -0.22 2.37 9.92
CA MET A 203 0.81 1.51 9.33
C MET A 203 1.58 2.32 8.29
N ASN A 204 2.90 2.21 8.30
CA ASN A 204 3.77 2.85 7.31
C ASN A 204 4.82 1.85 6.86
N LEU A 205 5.10 1.81 5.57
CA LEU A 205 6.16 0.98 5.02
C LEU A 205 6.76 1.57 3.74
N ARG A 206 7.94 1.06 3.40
CA ARG A 206 8.62 1.28 2.12
C ARG A 206 8.69 -0.03 1.36
N PHE A 207 8.42 0.01 0.06
CA PHE A 207 8.61 -1.12 -0.83
C PHE A 207 10.06 -1.15 -1.32
N SER A 208 10.79 -2.21 -0.98
CA SER A 208 12.23 -2.32 -1.24
C SER A 208 12.53 -3.14 -2.49
N ALA A 209 11.74 -4.18 -2.75
CA ALA A 209 11.89 -5.04 -3.91
C ALA A 209 10.53 -5.60 -4.38
N PRO A 210 10.43 -6.07 -5.62
CA PRO A 210 9.20 -6.67 -6.13
C PRO A 210 8.91 -8.01 -5.48
N VAL A 211 7.62 -8.28 -5.24
CA VAL A 211 7.07 -9.61 -4.93
C VAL A 211 6.46 -10.18 -6.20
N TYR A 212 6.67 -11.46 -6.47
CA TYR A 212 5.98 -12.15 -7.55
C TYR A 212 4.78 -12.94 -7.00
N PRO A 213 3.64 -12.97 -7.72
CA PRO A 213 2.51 -13.79 -7.33
C PRO A 213 2.91 -15.24 -7.11
N GLY A 214 2.45 -15.85 -6.01
CA GLY A 214 2.82 -17.20 -5.59
C GLY A 214 3.95 -17.26 -4.56
N GLU A 215 4.69 -16.18 -4.34
CA GLU A 215 5.72 -16.12 -3.32
C GLU A 215 5.13 -15.95 -1.90
N THR A 216 5.85 -16.47 -0.90
CA THR A 216 5.49 -16.38 0.52
C THR A 216 6.13 -15.15 1.14
N ILE A 217 5.32 -14.29 1.74
CA ILE A 217 5.78 -13.12 2.48
C ILE A 217 5.89 -13.49 3.96
N ARG A 218 7.11 -13.48 4.50
CA ARG A 218 7.40 -13.53 5.92
C ARG A 218 7.38 -12.13 6.49
N THR A 219 6.56 -11.89 7.50
CA THR A 219 6.57 -10.64 8.27
C THR A 219 7.17 -10.91 9.64
N GLU A 220 8.28 -10.27 9.94
CA GLU A 220 8.99 -10.29 11.21
C GLU A 220 8.61 -9.03 11.99
N MET A 221 8.24 -9.16 13.27
CA MET A 221 7.63 -8.11 14.07
C MET A 221 8.31 -7.97 15.43
N TRP A 222 8.54 -6.72 15.84
CA TRP A 222 9.04 -6.33 17.16
C TRP A 222 7.99 -5.46 17.84
N LYS A 223 7.63 -5.85 19.06
CA LYS A 223 6.61 -5.14 19.82
C LYS A 223 7.26 -4.34 20.95
N ASP A 224 7.12 -3.03 20.85
CA ASP A 224 7.55 -2.08 21.86
C ASP A 224 6.32 -1.26 22.28
N ASP A 225 5.69 -1.62 23.39
CA ASP A 225 4.43 -1.09 23.89
C ASP A 225 3.29 -1.12 22.84
N ASN A 226 2.93 0.05 22.30
CA ASN A 226 1.88 0.21 21.29
C ASN A 226 2.44 0.35 19.87
N VAL A 227 3.74 0.20 19.68
CA VAL A 227 4.41 0.27 18.40
C VAL A 227 4.85 -1.11 17.98
N ILE A 228 4.51 -1.50 16.75
CA ILE A 228 5.00 -2.70 16.11
C ILE A 228 5.94 -2.28 14.99
N SER A 229 7.25 -2.46 15.21
CA SER A 229 8.23 -2.39 14.13
C SER A 229 8.16 -3.69 13.34
N PHE A 230 8.28 -3.62 12.02
CA PHE A 230 8.24 -4.83 11.21
C PHE A 230 9.08 -4.69 9.93
N ARG A 231 9.49 -5.84 9.42
CA ARG A 231 10.04 -5.98 8.07
C ARG A 231 9.42 -7.19 7.41
N ALA A 232 9.40 -7.17 6.08
CA ALA A 232 8.89 -8.29 5.30
C ALA A 232 9.95 -8.79 4.32
N LYS A 233 10.01 -10.12 4.11
CA LYS A 233 10.86 -10.74 3.10
C LYS A 233 10.14 -11.85 2.36
N VAL A 234 10.52 -12.05 1.12
CA VAL A 234 10.12 -13.20 0.33
C VAL A 234 11.01 -14.38 0.69
N LEU A 235 10.40 -15.50 1.14
CA LEU A 235 11.15 -16.68 1.59
C LEU A 235 11.90 -17.37 0.44
N GLU A 236 11.26 -17.52 -0.71
CA GLU A 236 11.79 -18.26 -1.86
C GLU A 236 13.06 -17.63 -2.44
N ARG A 237 13.26 -16.33 -2.22
CA ARG A 237 14.42 -15.59 -2.75
C ARG A 237 15.31 -14.98 -1.67
N ASP A 238 14.90 -15.05 -0.42
CA ASP A 238 15.54 -14.38 0.73
C ASP A 238 15.76 -12.87 0.52
N VAL A 239 14.75 -12.19 -0.03
CA VAL A 239 14.83 -10.77 -0.40
C VAL A 239 13.88 -9.94 0.45
N MET A 240 14.38 -8.85 1.04
CA MET A 240 13.53 -7.85 1.71
C MET A 240 12.67 -7.11 0.68
N VAL A 241 11.39 -6.89 1.02
CA VAL A 241 10.37 -6.35 0.12
C VAL A 241 9.64 -5.16 0.72
#